data_7f3c2db5b9bfed3b468b0ec5290823e0
#
_entry.id   7f3c2db5b9bfed3b468b0ec5290823e0
#
_cell.length_a   1.000
_cell.length_b   1.000
_cell.length_c   1.000
_cell.angle_alpha   90.00
_cell.angle_beta   90.00
_cell.angle_gamma   90.00
#
_symmetry.space_group_name_H-M   'P 1'
#
loop_
_entity.id
_entity.type
_entity.pdbx_description
1 polymer ?
#
loop_
_entity_poly.entity_id
_entity_poly.type
_entity_poly.pdbx_seq_one_letter_code
_entity_poly.pdbx_strand_id
1 'polypeptide(L)' 'MNVYPITIKIYAEDEQEAQQAQHALGQFVNDIGALGIPVTGSKIADGISHWDENAFVKSKIINHFKQ' A
#
# COMPACT_ATOMS: atom_id res chain seq x y z
N MET A 1 9.97 -13.16 13.05
CA MET A 1 9.63 -11.79 12.63
C MET A 1 8.65 -11.16 13.60
N ASN A 2 8.80 -9.89 13.86
CA ASN A 2 7.88 -9.16 14.73
C ASN A 2 6.86 -8.40 13.90
N VAL A 3 5.68 -8.16 14.47
CA VAL A 3 4.62 -7.39 13.85
C VAL A 3 4.67 -5.96 14.37
N TYR A 4 4.77 -5.01 13.46
CA TYR A 4 4.80 -3.58 13.79
C TYR A 4 3.65 -2.87 13.12
N PRO A 5 2.79 -2.17 13.86
CA PRO A 5 1.80 -1.28 13.26
C PRO A 5 2.50 -0.04 12.72
N ILE A 6 2.09 0.40 11.55
CA ILE A 6 2.57 1.66 10.99
C ILE A 6 1.37 2.58 10.79
N THR A 7 1.62 3.89 10.89
CA THR A 7 0.58 4.89 10.73
C THR A 7 0.96 5.84 9.60
N ILE A 8 0.06 5.97 8.64
CA ILE A 8 0.20 6.93 7.55
C ILE A 8 -1.06 7.80 7.51
N LYS A 9 -0.91 9.02 7.02
CA LYS A 9 -2.02 9.95 6.88
C LYS A 9 -2.41 10.04 5.41
N ILE A 10 -3.71 9.99 5.15
CA ILE A 10 -4.27 10.13 3.82
C ILE A 10 -5.35 11.21 3.82
N TYR A 11 -5.68 11.71 2.65
CA TYR A 11 -6.80 12.62 2.48
C TYR A 11 -8.07 11.81 2.26
N ALA A 12 -9.15 12.19 2.92
CA ALA A 12 -10.46 11.55 2.78
C ALA A 12 -11.56 12.57 3.03
N GLU A 13 -12.68 12.39 2.36
CA GLU A 13 -13.85 13.27 2.54
C GLU A 13 -14.52 13.05 3.90
N ASP A 14 -14.50 11.80 4.37
CA ASP A 14 -15.09 11.45 5.66
C ASP A 14 -14.37 10.21 6.23
N GLU A 15 -14.78 9.83 7.44
CA GLU A 15 -14.20 8.70 8.15
C GLU A 15 -14.47 7.38 7.43
N GLN A 16 -15.62 7.24 6.77
CA GLN A 16 -15.97 6.02 6.05
C GLN A 16 -15.01 5.78 4.89
N GLU A 17 -14.67 6.82 4.13
CA GLU A 17 -13.69 6.71 3.05
C GLU A 17 -12.32 6.28 3.57
N ALA A 18 -11.90 6.87 4.71
CA ALA A 18 -10.63 6.48 5.34
C ALA A 18 -10.64 5.02 5.77
N GLN A 19 -11.76 4.54 6.31
CA GLN A 19 -11.90 3.15 6.71
C GLN A 19 -11.87 2.19 5.52
N GLN A 20 -12.43 2.59 4.38
CA GLN A 20 -12.38 1.80 3.16
C GLN A 20 -10.94 1.61 2.69
N ALA A 21 -10.13 2.67 2.73
CA ALA A 21 -8.71 2.58 2.38
C ALA A 21 -7.95 1.67 3.33
N GLN A 22 -8.21 1.79 4.63
CA GLN A 22 -7.59 0.95 5.65
C GLN A 22 -7.94 -0.52 5.44
N HIS A 23 -9.22 -0.80 5.16
CA HIS A 23 -9.69 -2.16 4.92
C HIS A 23 -9.01 -2.77 3.68
N ALA A 24 -8.93 -2.01 2.59
CA ALA A 24 -8.30 -2.48 1.36
C ALA A 24 -6.82 -2.81 1.56
N LEU A 25 -6.10 -1.96 2.29
CA LEU A 25 -4.69 -2.20 2.60
C LEU A 25 -4.51 -3.45 3.47
N GLY A 26 -5.33 -3.59 4.50
CA GLY A 26 -5.28 -4.76 5.39
C GLY A 26 -5.61 -6.04 4.66
N GLN A 27 -6.60 -6.02 3.78
CA GLN A 27 -6.97 -7.18 2.99
C GLN A 27 -5.86 -7.58 2.01
N PHE A 28 -5.22 -6.61 1.39
CA PHE A 28 -4.07 -6.86 0.51
C PHE A 28 -2.96 -7.62 1.25
N VAL A 29 -2.62 -7.16 2.45
CA VAL A 29 -1.60 -7.82 3.28
C VAL A 29 -2.03 -9.23 3.67
N ASN A 30 -3.30 -9.40 4.06
CA ASN A 30 -3.82 -10.70 4.46
C ASN A 30 -3.89 -11.69 3.30
N ASP A 31 -4.27 -11.24 2.12
CA ASP A 31 -4.38 -12.09 0.93
C ASP A 31 -3.01 -12.64 0.52
N ILE A 32 -1.98 -11.80 0.56
CA ILE A 32 -0.62 -12.23 0.27
C ILE A 32 -0.13 -13.19 1.37
N GLY A 33 -0.43 -12.88 2.62
CA GLY A 33 -0.10 -13.75 3.75
C GLY A 33 -0.73 -15.12 3.64
N ALA A 34 -1.96 -15.21 3.11
CA ALA A 34 -2.66 -16.49 2.92
C ALA A 34 -1.96 -17.40 1.91
N LEU A 35 -1.13 -16.83 1.03
CA LEU A 35 -0.30 -17.60 0.10
C LEU A 35 1.00 -18.07 0.75
N GLY A 36 1.18 -17.83 2.03
CA GLY A 36 2.41 -18.18 2.74
C GLY A 36 3.54 -17.17 2.54
N ILE A 37 3.23 -15.98 2.02
CA ILE A 37 4.21 -14.93 1.74
C ILE A 37 4.03 -13.81 2.75
N PRO A 38 5.00 -13.58 3.67
CA PRO A 38 4.88 -12.45 4.59
C PRO A 38 5.16 -11.14 3.86
N VAL A 39 4.31 -10.14 4.10
CA VAL A 39 4.52 -8.79 3.58
C VAL A 39 5.43 -8.07 4.58
N THR A 40 6.72 -8.05 4.31
CA THR A 40 7.71 -7.45 5.20
C THR A 40 7.91 -5.98 4.87
N GLY A 41 8.36 -5.21 5.86
CA GLY A 41 8.67 -3.80 5.65
C GLY A 41 9.75 -3.57 4.59
N SER A 42 10.76 -4.44 4.55
CA SER A 42 11.81 -4.31 3.53
C SER A 42 11.29 -4.58 2.11
N LYS A 43 10.37 -5.53 1.96
CA LYS A 43 9.74 -5.81 0.66
C LYS A 43 8.87 -4.64 0.19
N ILE A 44 8.13 -4.04 1.11
CA ILE A 44 7.32 -2.85 0.80
C ILE A 44 8.23 -1.70 0.35
N ALA A 45 9.27 -1.40 1.13
CA ALA A 45 10.20 -0.33 0.82
C ALA A 45 10.89 -0.56 -0.53
N ASP A 46 11.33 -1.79 -0.77
CA ASP A 46 12.00 -2.16 -2.01
C ASP A 46 11.07 -2.03 -3.22
N GLY A 47 9.84 -2.53 -3.09
CA GLY A 47 8.85 -2.45 -4.17
C GLY A 47 8.50 -1.02 -4.52
N ILE A 48 8.24 -0.19 -3.52
CA ILE A 48 7.90 1.22 -3.73
C ILE A 48 9.08 1.96 -4.38
N SER A 49 10.32 1.68 -3.96
CA SER A 49 11.50 2.30 -4.55
C SER A 49 11.65 1.93 -6.03
N HIS A 50 11.41 0.67 -6.38
CA HIS A 50 11.45 0.23 -7.76
C HIS A 50 10.39 0.93 -8.62
N TRP A 51 9.17 1.05 -8.10
CA TRP A 51 8.10 1.73 -8.81
C TRP A 51 8.39 3.22 -8.96
N ASP A 52 8.97 3.83 -7.96
CA ASP A 52 9.32 5.25 -7.99
C ASP A 52 10.41 5.55 -9.02
N GLU A 53 11.35 4.64 -9.21
CA GLU A 53 12.43 4.79 -10.19
C GLU A 53 11.99 4.46 -11.62
N ASN A 54 10.90 3.71 -11.79
CA ASN A 54 10.39 3.31 -13.09
C ASN A 54 9.41 4.36 -13.60
N ALA A 55 9.83 5.17 -14.58
CA ALA A 55 9.03 6.29 -15.08
C ALA A 55 7.69 5.83 -15.66
N PHE A 56 7.63 4.67 -16.30
CA PHE A 56 6.40 4.14 -16.88
C PHE A 56 5.40 3.75 -15.81
N VAL A 57 5.83 3.01 -14.79
CA VAL A 57 4.98 2.58 -13.68
C VAL A 57 4.56 3.79 -12.86
N LYS A 58 5.50 4.69 -12.55
CA LYS A 58 5.21 5.89 -11.77
C LYS A 58 4.17 6.77 -12.47
N SER A 59 4.27 6.90 -13.79
CA SER A 59 3.30 7.67 -14.58
C SER A 59 1.89 7.08 -14.46
N LYS A 60 1.76 5.77 -14.50
CA LYS A 60 0.46 5.11 -14.33
C LYS A 60 -0.12 5.32 -12.95
N ILE A 61 0.72 5.24 -11.92
CA ILE A 61 0.29 5.48 -10.55
C ILE A 61 -0.19 6.93 -10.38
N ILE A 62 0.59 7.89 -10.87
CA ILE A 62 0.23 9.30 -10.79
C ILE A 62 -1.10 9.57 -11.51
N ASN A 63 -1.29 9.00 -12.70
CA ASN A 63 -2.53 9.17 -13.45
C ASN A 63 -3.74 8.61 -12.70
N HIS A 64 -3.55 7.49 -12.01
CA HIS A 64 -4.61 6.92 -11.17
C HIS A 64 -5.05 7.88 -10.07
N PHE A 65 -4.09 8.51 -9.39
CA PHE A 65 -4.37 9.42 -8.29
C PHE A 65 -4.91 10.78 -8.74
N LYS A 66 -4.70 11.15 -10.00
CA LYS A 66 -5.22 12.40 -10.55
C LYS A 66 -6.70 12.35 -10.92
N GLN A 67 -7.25 11.17 -11.06
CA GLN A 67 -8.64 10.99 -11.49
C GLN A 67 -9.64 11.33 -10.41
#